data_8ecee9fd73fd12f021dc166715cc6a4f
#
_entry.id   8ecee9fd73fd12f021dc166715cc6a4f
#
_cell.length_a   1.000
_cell.length_b   1.000
_cell.length_c   1.000
_cell.angle_alpha   90.00
_cell.angle_beta   90.00
_cell.angle_gamma   90.00
#
_symmetry.space_group_name_H-M   'P 1'
#
loop_
_entity.id
_entity.type
_entity.pdbx_description
1 polymer ?
#
loop_
_entity_poly.entity_id
_entity_poly.type
_entity_poly.pdbx_seq_one_letter_code
_entity_poly.pdbx_strand_id
1 'polypeptide(L)'
;MKTKLLPTAAFAVLAVTGAQAAAPQRIHPPITNKEWETPFSGFKIVANLYYVGTYDLGCYLIDTGQGLILINSGAPGSYPLIKANIEKLGFKTSDIKIITSTHGHWDHVGDLASFQKDAPGAKTYMSERDAPVLESGGNIDYRRADGRGMIYDPVKVDVRTKPGDHIKLGNADLTVHQAYGHTPGATSFTYTAQEGGKSYNVLIVNMDGINAGVKLLGSPGYPTIVEDFANTLKDQATYKPDIWVSSHAGQFNLHQVYKPGDPYNPARFGDLAAYRAKIDGYMKAYRKQLAEEQEAKIH
;
A
#
# COMPACT_ATOMS: atom_id res chain seq x y z
N MET A 1 21.64 -26.21 -82.40
CA MET A 1 20.80 -25.98 -81.23
C MET A 1 21.68 -25.29 -80.19
N LYS A 2 21.41 -23.99 -79.90
CA LYS A 2 22.18 -23.22 -78.91
C LYS A 2 21.26 -23.04 -77.70
N THR A 3 21.58 -23.70 -76.57
CA THR A 3 20.86 -23.61 -75.30
C THR A 3 21.28 -22.32 -74.58
N LYS A 4 20.36 -21.44 -74.37
CA LYS A 4 20.56 -20.22 -73.56
C LYS A 4 20.33 -20.57 -72.10
N LEU A 5 21.35 -20.38 -71.28
CA LEU A 5 21.25 -20.37 -69.81
C LEU A 5 20.68 -18.99 -69.32
N LEU A 6 19.64 -19.01 -68.54
CA LEU A 6 19.12 -17.84 -67.81
C LEU A 6 19.86 -17.68 -66.49
N PRO A 7 20.18 -16.46 -66.08
CA PRO A 7 20.81 -16.24 -64.75
C PRO A 7 19.77 -16.27 -63.63
N THR A 8 20.09 -17.06 -62.61
CA THR A 8 19.32 -17.11 -61.35
C THR A 8 19.67 -15.88 -60.48
N ALA A 9 18.71 -15.01 -60.26
CA ALA A 9 18.86 -13.88 -59.34
C ALA A 9 18.73 -14.38 -57.90
N ALA A 10 19.78 -14.27 -57.12
CA ALA A 10 19.74 -14.53 -55.67
C ALA A 10 19.24 -13.29 -54.97
N PHE A 11 18.07 -13.40 -54.34
CA PHE A 11 17.55 -12.38 -53.42
C PHE A 11 18.22 -12.53 -52.06
N ALA A 12 19.08 -11.57 -51.69
CA ALA A 12 19.62 -11.45 -50.34
C ALA A 12 18.56 -10.83 -49.43
N VAL A 13 18.02 -11.61 -48.50
CA VAL A 13 17.14 -11.12 -47.46
C VAL A 13 18.04 -10.49 -46.37
N LEU A 14 18.06 -9.18 -46.30
CA LEU A 14 18.67 -8.45 -45.17
C LEU A 14 17.75 -8.62 -43.95
N ALA A 15 18.19 -9.44 -43.00
CA ALA A 15 17.57 -9.49 -41.68
C ALA A 15 17.94 -8.21 -40.91
N VAL A 16 17.00 -7.28 -40.82
CA VAL A 16 17.10 -6.11 -39.91
C VAL A 16 16.91 -6.65 -38.49
N THR A 17 17.99 -6.92 -37.77
CA THR A 17 17.95 -7.16 -36.33
C THR A 17 17.71 -5.82 -35.65
N GLY A 18 16.44 -5.51 -35.38
CA GLY A 18 16.07 -4.38 -34.54
C GLY A 18 16.66 -4.58 -33.15
N ALA A 19 17.72 -3.83 -32.82
CA ALA A 19 18.18 -3.72 -31.44
C ALA A 19 17.04 -3.16 -30.59
N GLN A 20 16.42 -4.02 -29.84
CA GLN A 20 15.41 -3.61 -28.84
C GLN A 20 16.16 -2.83 -27.77
N ALA A 21 16.00 -1.51 -27.74
CA ALA A 21 16.58 -0.69 -26.69
C ALA A 21 16.12 -1.27 -25.34
N ALA A 22 17.09 -1.64 -24.50
CA ALA A 22 16.79 -2.09 -23.15
C ALA A 22 15.94 -1.01 -22.46
N ALA A 23 14.83 -1.42 -21.84
CA ALA A 23 14.02 -0.49 -21.06
C ALA A 23 14.93 0.21 -20.03
N PRO A 24 14.78 1.51 -19.82
CA PRO A 24 15.63 2.25 -18.89
C PRO A 24 15.55 1.57 -17.52
N GLN A 25 16.72 1.24 -16.96
CA GLN A 25 16.84 0.61 -15.67
C GLN A 25 16.21 1.54 -14.63
N ARG A 26 15.17 1.07 -13.92
CA ARG A 26 14.55 1.83 -12.86
C ARG A 26 15.50 1.88 -11.67
N ILE A 27 15.91 3.07 -11.30
CA ILE A 27 16.72 3.30 -10.11
C ILE A 27 15.74 3.60 -8.97
N HIS A 28 15.62 2.67 -8.02
CA HIS A 28 14.91 2.92 -6.79
C HIS A 28 15.76 3.84 -5.91
N PRO A 29 15.17 4.89 -5.32
CA PRO A 29 15.92 5.73 -4.39
C PRO A 29 16.35 4.92 -3.18
N PRO A 30 17.50 5.27 -2.55
CA PRO A 30 17.95 4.57 -1.37
C PRO A 30 16.94 4.75 -0.22
N ILE A 31 16.68 3.66 0.49
CA ILE A 31 15.89 3.70 1.72
C ILE A 31 16.74 4.38 2.80
N THR A 32 16.28 5.54 3.28
CA THR A 32 16.99 6.31 4.31
C THR A 32 16.56 5.94 5.73
N ASN A 33 15.34 5.41 5.89
CA ASN A 33 14.87 4.90 7.19
C ASN A 33 15.21 3.42 7.32
N LYS A 34 16.19 3.09 8.16
CA LYS A 34 16.66 1.72 8.40
C LYS A 34 15.56 0.81 8.99
N GLU A 35 14.60 1.34 9.71
CA GLU A 35 13.49 0.56 10.29
C GLU A 35 12.60 -0.07 9.21
N TRP A 36 12.55 0.53 8.02
CA TRP A 36 11.80 -0.01 6.89
C TRP A 36 12.40 -1.29 6.29
N GLU A 37 13.72 -1.47 6.45
CA GLU A 37 14.45 -2.65 6.01
C GLU A 37 14.76 -3.64 7.15
N THR A 38 14.50 -3.22 8.40
CA THR A 38 14.78 -4.05 9.57
C THR A 38 13.79 -5.20 9.66
N PRO A 39 14.26 -6.46 9.74
CA PRO A 39 13.38 -7.61 9.91
C PRO A 39 12.57 -7.52 11.21
N PHE A 40 11.30 -7.89 11.11
CA PHE A 40 10.41 -8.06 12.26
C PHE A 40 9.62 -9.37 12.06
N SER A 41 9.52 -10.20 13.10
CA SER A 41 8.85 -11.49 12.98
C SER A 41 7.35 -11.33 12.77
N GLY A 42 6.79 -12.02 11.77
CA GLY A 42 5.35 -12.09 11.57
C GLY A 42 4.63 -12.71 12.77
N PHE A 43 3.43 -12.22 13.07
CA PHE A 43 2.62 -12.69 14.19
C PHE A 43 1.13 -12.53 13.94
N LYS A 44 0.32 -13.26 14.71
CA LYS A 44 -1.14 -13.17 14.68
C LYS A 44 -1.60 -11.97 15.53
N ILE A 45 -2.41 -11.08 14.93
CA ILE A 45 -3.01 -9.91 15.60
C ILE A 45 -4.33 -10.29 16.27
N VAL A 46 -5.29 -10.78 15.47
CA VAL A 46 -6.62 -11.21 15.92
C VAL A 46 -7.24 -12.16 14.92
N ALA A 47 -7.87 -13.21 15.37
CA ALA A 47 -8.61 -14.16 14.54
C ALA A 47 -7.80 -14.62 13.30
N ASN A 48 -8.10 -14.07 12.14
CA ASN A 48 -7.49 -14.39 10.86
C ASN A 48 -6.60 -13.27 10.30
N LEU A 49 -6.30 -12.24 11.08
CA LEU A 49 -5.42 -11.12 10.72
C LEU A 49 -4.02 -11.33 11.27
N TYR A 50 -3.02 -11.20 10.41
CA TYR A 50 -1.59 -11.34 10.75
C TYR A 50 -0.81 -10.11 10.33
N TYR A 51 0.19 -9.72 11.12
CA TYR A 51 1.25 -8.80 10.75
C TYR A 51 2.34 -9.58 10.01
N VAL A 52 2.73 -9.11 8.82
CA VAL A 52 3.79 -9.74 8.03
C VAL A 52 4.84 -8.74 7.55
N GLY A 53 4.75 -7.50 7.99
CA GLY A 53 5.60 -6.38 7.58
C GLY A 53 7.04 -6.41 8.12
N THR A 54 7.71 -5.27 8.00
CA THR A 54 9.04 -5.01 8.56
C THR A 54 8.94 -4.41 9.97
N TYR A 55 10.05 -3.91 10.51
CA TYR A 55 10.01 -3.27 11.83
C TYR A 55 9.05 -2.08 11.88
N ASP A 56 8.99 -1.23 10.84
CA ASP A 56 8.06 -0.09 10.81
C ASP A 56 6.95 -0.21 9.75
N LEU A 57 7.21 -0.80 8.58
CA LEU A 57 6.19 -0.85 7.52
C LEU A 57 5.14 -1.92 7.80
N GLY A 58 3.90 -1.46 8.04
CA GLY A 58 2.75 -2.31 8.30
C GLY A 58 2.25 -3.02 7.03
N CYS A 59 2.48 -4.34 6.96
CA CYS A 59 1.90 -5.21 5.94
C CYS A 59 1.06 -6.29 6.63
N TYR A 60 -0.08 -6.60 6.06
CA TYR A 60 -1.07 -7.46 6.70
C TYR A 60 -1.48 -8.61 5.78
N LEU A 61 -1.70 -9.77 6.40
CA LEU A 61 -2.23 -10.95 5.72
C LEU A 61 -3.54 -11.35 6.41
N ILE A 62 -4.58 -11.59 5.61
CA ILE A 62 -5.86 -12.12 6.10
C ILE A 62 -6.05 -13.51 5.52
N ASP A 63 -6.16 -14.53 6.39
CA ASP A 63 -6.56 -15.88 6.00
C ASP A 63 -8.09 -15.97 5.91
N THR A 64 -8.60 -16.14 4.70
CA THR A 64 -10.04 -16.11 4.43
C THR A 64 -10.67 -17.51 4.41
N GLY A 65 -9.88 -18.56 4.62
CA GLY A 65 -10.32 -19.96 4.42
C GLY A 65 -10.47 -20.37 2.95
N GLN A 66 -10.40 -19.41 2.01
CA GLN A 66 -10.46 -19.67 0.55
C GLN A 66 -9.26 -19.06 -0.18
N GLY A 67 -8.21 -18.75 0.53
CA GLY A 67 -7.01 -18.08 0.07
C GLY A 67 -6.70 -16.85 0.93
N LEU A 68 -5.70 -16.09 0.54
CA LEU A 68 -5.15 -15.00 1.33
C LEU A 68 -5.43 -13.64 0.68
N ILE A 69 -5.64 -12.62 1.51
CA ILE A 69 -5.60 -11.20 1.11
C ILE A 69 -4.32 -10.61 1.67
N LEU A 70 -3.48 -10.03 0.81
CA LEU A 70 -2.31 -9.25 1.19
C LEU A 70 -2.63 -7.75 1.13
N ILE A 71 -2.34 -7.03 2.20
CA ILE A 71 -2.51 -5.57 2.28
C ILE A 71 -1.13 -4.94 2.54
N ASN A 72 -0.67 -4.09 1.63
CA ASN A 72 0.67 -3.52 1.56
C ASN A 72 1.78 -4.55 1.28
N SER A 73 2.91 -4.07 0.77
CA SER A 73 4.07 -4.90 0.41
C SER A 73 5.41 -4.31 0.89
N GLY A 74 5.36 -3.23 1.64
CA GLY A 74 6.58 -2.53 2.04
C GLY A 74 7.25 -1.74 0.91
N ALA A 75 8.46 -1.28 1.16
CA ALA A 75 9.31 -0.58 0.20
C ALA A 75 9.94 -1.58 -0.80
N PRO A 76 10.50 -1.11 -1.94
CA PRO A 76 11.28 -1.97 -2.83
C PRO A 76 12.39 -2.70 -2.07
N GLY A 77 12.42 -4.03 -2.18
CA GLY A 77 13.34 -4.91 -1.44
C GLY A 77 12.74 -5.54 -0.18
N SER A 78 11.51 -5.19 0.22
CA SER A 78 10.84 -5.81 1.38
C SER A 78 10.29 -7.22 1.11
N TYR A 79 10.12 -7.59 -0.17
CA TYR A 79 9.52 -8.88 -0.56
C TYR A 79 10.13 -10.10 0.14
N PRO A 80 11.47 -10.27 0.22
CA PRO A 80 12.04 -11.46 0.88
C PRO A 80 11.69 -11.55 2.37
N LEU A 81 11.63 -10.41 3.07
CA LEU A 81 11.28 -10.34 4.49
C LEU A 81 9.82 -10.69 4.72
N ILE A 82 8.92 -10.10 3.93
CA ILE A 82 7.48 -10.33 4.03
C ILE A 82 7.14 -11.76 3.65
N LYS A 83 7.73 -12.29 2.57
CA LYS A 83 7.59 -13.70 2.16
C LYS A 83 8.02 -14.65 3.29
N ALA A 84 9.18 -14.41 3.89
CA ALA A 84 9.67 -15.24 5.00
C ALA A 84 8.73 -15.20 6.21
N ASN A 85 8.09 -14.06 6.50
CA ASN A 85 7.08 -13.94 7.54
C ASN A 85 5.81 -14.75 7.22
N ILE A 86 5.32 -14.66 5.97
CA ILE A 86 4.17 -15.43 5.49
C ILE A 86 4.45 -16.95 5.62
N GLU A 87 5.63 -17.39 5.20
CA GLU A 87 6.04 -18.81 5.27
C GLU A 87 6.19 -19.31 6.71
N LYS A 88 6.79 -18.51 7.61
CA LYS A 88 6.91 -18.83 9.05
C LYS A 88 5.56 -18.96 9.74
N LEU A 89 4.55 -18.24 9.28
CA LEU A 89 3.18 -18.36 9.78
C LEU A 89 2.43 -19.58 9.21
N GLY A 90 3.08 -20.36 8.33
CA GLY A 90 2.52 -21.57 7.73
C GLY A 90 1.74 -21.34 6.44
N PHE A 91 1.79 -20.15 5.86
CA PHE A 91 1.12 -19.80 4.62
C PHE A 91 2.08 -19.84 3.42
N LYS A 92 1.55 -19.75 2.22
CA LYS A 92 2.32 -19.65 0.98
C LYS A 92 1.92 -18.39 0.21
N THR A 93 2.87 -17.67 -0.36
CA THR A 93 2.59 -16.52 -1.20
C THR A 93 1.75 -16.87 -2.43
N SER A 94 1.88 -18.11 -2.96
CA SER A 94 1.04 -18.61 -4.06
C SER A 94 -0.45 -18.73 -3.71
N ASP A 95 -0.81 -18.73 -2.42
CA ASP A 95 -2.20 -18.84 -1.95
C ASP A 95 -2.86 -17.45 -1.86
N ILE A 96 -2.13 -16.36 -2.12
CA ILE A 96 -2.67 -15.01 -2.23
C ILE A 96 -3.62 -14.97 -3.44
N LYS A 97 -4.86 -14.53 -3.20
CA LYS A 97 -5.90 -14.36 -4.21
C LYS A 97 -6.25 -12.90 -4.45
N ILE A 98 -5.99 -12.06 -3.45
CA ILE A 98 -6.22 -10.62 -3.53
C ILE A 98 -5.00 -9.90 -2.97
N ILE A 99 -4.57 -8.88 -3.70
CA ILE A 99 -3.53 -7.92 -3.30
C ILE A 99 -4.19 -6.55 -3.26
N THR A 100 -3.95 -5.78 -2.20
CA THR A 100 -4.41 -4.38 -2.10
C THR A 100 -3.41 -3.56 -1.28
N SER A 101 -3.61 -2.26 -1.22
CA SER A 101 -2.78 -1.37 -0.40
C SER A 101 -3.62 -0.24 0.19
N THR A 102 -3.13 0.33 1.28
CA THR A 102 -3.74 1.50 1.91
C THR A 102 -3.56 2.76 1.07
N HIS A 103 -2.45 2.88 0.31
CA HIS A 103 -2.23 3.98 -0.63
C HIS A 103 -1.05 3.68 -1.57
N GLY A 104 -0.85 4.53 -2.59
CA GLY A 104 0.06 4.30 -3.71
C GLY A 104 1.51 4.72 -3.51
N HIS A 105 1.97 5.05 -2.28
CA HIS A 105 3.36 5.39 -2.06
C HIS A 105 4.28 4.17 -2.02
N TRP A 106 5.51 4.38 -2.45
CA TRP A 106 6.53 3.37 -2.68
C TRP A 106 6.87 2.50 -1.47
N ASP A 107 6.75 3.02 -0.26
CA ASP A 107 6.98 2.32 1.00
C ASP A 107 5.84 1.38 1.40
N HIS A 108 4.72 1.41 0.68
CA HIS A 108 3.59 0.49 0.87
C HIS A 108 3.32 -0.42 -0.32
N VAL A 109 3.71 0.00 -1.51
CA VAL A 109 3.45 -0.74 -2.76
C VAL A 109 4.72 -1.18 -3.48
N GLY A 110 5.89 -0.93 -2.89
CA GLY A 110 7.19 -1.07 -3.53
C GLY A 110 7.47 -2.46 -4.11
N ASP A 111 6.98 -3.50 -3.47
CA ASP A 111 7.15 -4.89 -3.89
C ASP A 111 5.85 -5.60 -4.30
N LEU A 112 4.75 -4.89 -4.53
CA LEU A 112 3.51 -5.53 -5.03
C LEU A 112 3.75 -6.30 -6.34
N ALA A 113 4.58 -5.80 -7.24
CA ALA A 113 4.93 -6.47 -8.49
C ALA A 113 5.60 -7.84 -8.26
N SER A 114 6.39 -7.98 -7.19
CA SER A 114 7.00 -9.26 -6.80
C SER A 114 5.95 -10.25 -6.31
N PHE A 115 4.97 -9.80 -5.53
CA PHE A 115 3.85 -10.64 -5.11
C PHE A 115 2.93 -11.04 -6.26
N GLN A 116 2.69 -10.15 -7.25
CA GLN A 116 1.95 -10.52 -8.47
C GLN A 116 2.64 -11.65 -9.24
N LYS A 117 3.97 -11.67 -9.29
CA LYS A 117 4.75 -12.75 -9.93
C LYS A 117 4.62 -14.08 -9.18
N ASP A 118 4.65 -14.05 -7.84
CA ASP A 118 4.52 -15.25 -7.00
C ASP A 118 3.08 -15.80 -6.98
N ALA A 119 2.08 -14.93 -7.14
CA ALA A 119 0.66 -15.27 -7.16
C ALA A 119 0.01 -14.77 -8.46
N PRO A 120 0.31 -15.35 -9.63
CA PRO A 120 -0.13 -14.82 -10.93
C PRO A 120 -1.66 -14.88 -11.14
N GLY A 121 -2.38 -15.64 -10.30
CA GLY A 121 -3.84 -15.68 -10.27
C GLY A 121 -4.48 -14.68 -9.30
N ALA A 122 -3.71 -13.93 -8.53
CA ALA A 122 -4.23 -12.93 -7.63
C ALA A 122 -4.75 -11.71 -8.40
N LYS A 123 -5.86 -11.14 -7.89
CA LYS A 123 -6.39 -9.86 -8.40
C LYS A 123 -5.88 -8.71 -7.55
N THR A 124 -5.38 -7.67 -8.19
CA THR A 124 -4.96 -6.45 -7.52
C THR A 124 -6.11 -5.45 -7.48
N TYR A 125 -6.48 -5.06 -6.27
CA TYR A 125 -7.45 -4.02 -5.96
C TYR A 125 -6.73 -2.76 -5.55
N MET A 126 -7.18 -1.62 -6.03
CA MET A 126 -6.67 -0.31 -5.61
C MET A 126 -7.75 0.75 -5.77
N SER A 127 -7.71 1.80 -4.93
CA SER A 127 -8.64 2.91 -5.13
C SER A 127 -8.52 3.48 -6.55
N GLU A 128 -9.63 3.91 -7.14
CA GLU A 128 -9.65 4.46 -8.50
C GLU A 128 -8.72 5.67 -8.66
N ARG A 129 -8.47 6.42 -7.56
CA ARG A 129 -7.63 7.63 -7.57
C ARG A 129 -6.13 7.32 -7.49
N ASP A 130 -5.72 6.22 -6.82
CA ASP A 130 -4.31 5.79 -6.73
C ASP A 130 -3.94 4.69 -7.74
N ALA A 131 -4.91 4.01 -8.36
CA ALA A 131 -4.66 2.98 -9.37
C ALA A 131 -3.74 3.46 -10.52
N PRO A 132 -3.93 4.67 -11.10
CA PRO A 132 -3.02 5.17 -12.13
C PRO A 132 -1.58 5.37 -11.62
N VAL A 133 -1.40 5.70 -10.34
CA VAL A 133 -0.07 5.85 -9.74
C VAL A 133 0.63 4.51 -9.68
N LEU A 134 -0.07 3.43 -9.26
CA LEU A 134 0.47 2.07 -9.27
C LEU A 134 0.83 1.60 -10.67
N GLU A 135 -0.07 1.79 -11.64
CA GLU A 135 0.13 1.38 -13.03
C GLU A 135 1.30 2.11 -13.70
N SER A 136 1.59 3.33 -13.27
CA SER A 136 2.75 4.11 -13.71
C SER A 136 4.04 3.76 -12.97
N GLY A 137 3.97 2.97 -11.89
CA GLY A 137 5.10 2.73 -10.97
C GLY A 137 5.56 3.99 -10.25
N GLY A 138 4.62 4.82 -9.81
CA GLY A 138 4.88 6.07 -9.09
C GLY A 138 5.24 7.27 -9.98
N ASN A 139 5.32 7.11 -11.30
CA ASN A 139 5.78 8.22 -12.18
C ASN A 139 4.82 9.42 -12.21
N ILE A 140 3.54 9.22 -11.94
CA ILE A 140 2.53 10.29 -11.93
C ILE A 140 2.07 10.67 -10.53
N ASP A 141 2.77 10.22 -9.50
CA ASP A 141 2.53 10.66 -8.12
C ASP A 141 2.57 12.20 -8.06
N TYR A 142 1.58 12.83 -7.39
CA TYR A 142 1.51 14.29 -7.28
C TYR A 142 2.78 14.91 -6.68
N ARG A 143 3.50 14.18 -5.83
CA ARG A 143 4.78 14.59 -5.24
C ARG A 143 5.93 14.61 -6.25
N ARG A 144 5.77 14.00 -7.44
CA ARG A 144 6.79 14.07 -8.51
C ARG A 144 6.94 15.48 -9.08
N ALA A 145 5.89 16.28 -9.07
CA ALA A 145 5.96 17.68 -9.47
C ALA A 145 6.99 18.48 -8.64
N ASP A 146 7.22 18.06 -7.39
CA ASP A 146 8.20 18.66 -6.47
C ASP A 146 9.54 17.90 -6.45
N GLY A 147 9.74 16.90 -7.31
CA GLY A 147 10.92 16.04 -7.32
C GLY A 147 11.00 15.02 -6.18
N ARG A 148 9.91 14.81 -5.42
CA ARG A 148 9.88 13.98 -4.20
C ARG A 148 9.26 12.60 -4.38
N GLY A 149 8.46 12.40 -5.42
CA GLY A 149 7.82 11.11 -5.68
C GLY A 149 8.85 10.03 -5.98
N MET A 150 8.70 8.88 -5.32
CA MET A 150 9.56 7.73 -5.47
C MET A 150 8.97 6.77 -6.50
N ILE A 151 9.82 6.07 -7.26
CA ILE A 151 9.42 5.11 -8.27
C ILE A 151 9.60 3.69 -7.77
N TYR A 152 8.78 2.80 -8.29
CA TYR A 152 8.78 1.36 -8.04
C TYR A 152 8.35 0.60 -9.31
N ASP A 153 8.38 -0.72 -9.31
CA ASP A 153 7.93 -1.51 -10.45
C ASP A 153 6.41 -1.34 -10.67
N PRO A 154 5.97 -1.08 -11.91
CA PRO A 154 4.55 -0.92 -12.21
C PRO A 154 3.75 -2.16 -11.82
N VAL A 155 2.56 -1.93 -11.32
CA VAL A 155 1.63 -2.96 -10.87
C VAL A 155 0.35 -2.88 -11.70
N LYS A 156 -0.08 -4.00 -12.28
CA LYS A 156 -1.37 -4.08 -12.95
C LYS A 156 -2.49 -4.01 -11.91
N VAL A 157 -3.43 -3.10 -12.07
CA VAL A 157 -4.64 -3.02 -11.26
C VAL A 157 -5.80 -3.68 -11.99
N ASP A 158 -6.39 -4.73 -11.38
CA ASP A 158 -7.50 -5.48 -11.98
C ASP A 158 -8.87 -4.91 -11.58
N VAL A 159 -8.97 -4.35 -10.37
CA VAL A 159 -10.21 -3.79 -9.83
C VAL A 159 -9.93 -2.43 -9.18
N ARG A 160 -10.66 -1.42 -9.64
CA ARG A 160 -10.62 -0.07 -9.05
C ARG A 160 -11.75 0.08 -8.07
N THR A 161 -11.44 0.45 -6.82
CA THR A 161 -12.40 0.58 -5.73
C THR A 161 -12.73 2.04 -5.42
N LYS A 162 -13.92 2.24 -4.87
CA LYS A 162 -14.45 3.50 -4.34
C LYS A 162 -14.82 3.35 -2.87
N PRO A 163 -14.94 4.45 -2.12
CA PRO A 163 -15.49 4.39 -0.77
C PRO A 163 -16.87 3.72 -0.75
N GLY A 164 -17.05 2.78 0.18
CA GLY A 164 -18.26 1.96 0.29
C GLY A 164 -18.21 0.64 -0.49
N ASP A 165 -17.24 0.43 -1.37
CA ASP A 165 -17.06 -0.85 -2.04
C ASP A 165 -16.59 -1.93 -1.06
N HIS A 166 -16.78 -3.19 -1.47
CA HIS A 166 -16.41 -4.36 -0.69
C HIS A 166 -15.38 -5.22 -1.42
N ILE A 167 -14.33 -5.62 -0.69
CA ILE A 167 -13.35 -6.61 -1.16
C ILE A 167 -13.65 -7.93 -0.45
N LYS A 168 -14.20 -8.90 -1.19
CA LYS A 168 -14.70 -10.16 -0.61
C LYS A 168 -13.88 -11.37 -1.05
N LEU A 169 -13.50 -12.19 -0.08
CA LEU A 169 -12.91 -13.50 -0.30
C LEU A 169 -13.20 -14.41 0.92
N GLY A 170 -13.76 -15.58 0.70
CA GLY A 170 -14.09 -16.52 1.78
C GLY A 170 -14.89 -15.88 2.91
N ASN A 171 -14.35 -15.90 4.13
CA ASN A 171 -14.97 -15.32 5.32
C ASN A 171 -14.59 -13.86 5.57
N ALA A 172 -13.82 -13.22 4.69
CA ALA A 172 -13.46 -11.83 4.81
C ALA A 172 -14.29 -10.95 3.84
N ASP A 173 -14.83 -9.85 4.36
CA ASP A 173 -15.56 -8.82 3.63
C ASP A 173 -15.06 -7.44 4.09
N LEU A 174 -14.08 -6.91 3.36
CA LEU A 174 -13.46 -5.63 3.69
C LEU A 174 -14.26 -4.50 3.07
N THR A 175 -14.78 -3.59 3.91
CA THR A 175 -15.36 -2.33 3.45
C THR A 175 -14.25 -1.31 3.21
N VAL A 176 -14.25 -0.69 2.04
CA VAL A 176 -13.29 0.36 1.65
C VAL A 176 -13.79 1.71 2.16
N HIS A 177 -12.97 2.41 2.92
CA HIS A 177 -13.23 3.76 3.40
C HIS A 177 -12.26 4.76 2.78
N GLN A 178 -12.72 5.97 2.48
CA GLN A 178 -11.79 7.03 2.09
C GLN A 178 -10.83 7.36 3.24
N ALA A 179 -9.57 7.63 2.88
CA ALA A 179 -8.55 8.18 3.76
C ALA A 179 -7.71 9.19 2.98
N TYR A 180 -8.38 9.91 2.05
CA TYR A 180 -7.77 10.85 1.12
C TYR A 180 -7.05 11.99 1.84
N GLY A 181 -6.00 12.50 1.25
CA GLY A 181 -5.18 13.59 1.79
C GLY A 181 -3.69 13.28 1.69
N HIS A 182 -3.24 12.19 2.31
CA HIS A 182 -1.84 11.74 2.20
C HIS A 182 -1.47 11.35 0.76
N THR A 183 -2.35 10.61 0.09
CA THR A 183 -2.45 10.52 -1.37
C THR A 183 -3.88 10.84 -1.80
N PRO A 184 -4.10 11.15 -3.09
CA PRO A 184 -5.46 11.36 -3.60
C PRO A 184 -6.39 10.17 -3.41
N GLY A 185 -5.85 8.94 -3.38
CA GLY A 185 -6.62 7.71 -3.32
C GLY A 185 -6.38 6.86 -2.07
N ALA A 186 -5.79 7.41 -1.02
CA ALA A 186 -5.58 6.66 0.22
C ALA A 186 -6.88 6.07 0.79
N THR A 187 -6.81 4.84 1.30
CA THR A 187 -7.95 4.07 1.81
C THR A 187 -7.65 3.43 3.15
N SER A 188 -8.69 3.30 3.96
CA SER A 188 -8.71 2.44 5.14
C SER A 188 -9.68 1.28 4.90
N PHE A 189 -9.49 0.19 5.65
CA PHE A 189 -10.36 -0.99 5.53
C PHE A 189 -10.95 -1.36 6.88
N THR A 190 -12.24 -1.70 6.90
CA THR A 190 -12.87 -2.34 8.07
C THR A 190 -13.44 -3.68 7.68
N TYR A 191 -13.41 -4.64 8.61
CA TYR A 191 -14.11 -5.90 8.48
C TYR A 191 -14.40 -6.50 9.86
N THR A 192 -15.29 -7.48 9.92
CA THR A 192 -15.57 -8.23 11.15
C THR A 192 -14.77 -9.53 11.15
N ALA A 193 -13.86 -9.69 12.10
CA ALA A 193 -13.14 -10.93 12.35
C ALA A 193 -13.86 -11.75 13.43
N GLN A 194 -13.85 -13.09 13.29
CA GLN A 194 -14.54 -14.01 14.22
C GLN A 194 -13.54 -14.97 14.85
N GLU A 195 -13.56 -15.11 16.18
CA GLU A 195 -12.72 -16.07 16.90
C GLU A 195 -13.37 -16.50 18.21
N GLY A 196 -13.49 -17.81 18.43
CA GLY A 196 -14.02 -18.35 19.69
C GLY A 196 -15.43 -17.89 20.04
N GLY A 197 -16.28 -17.63 19.05
CA GLY A 197 -17.64 -17.13 19.23
C GLY A 197 -17.70 -15.62 19.49
N LYS A 198 -16.58 -14.91 19.46
CA LYS A 198 -16.50 -13.45 19.60
C LYS A 198 -16.26 -12.80 18.25
N SER A 199 -16.95 -11.64 18.03
CA SER A 199 -16.75 -10.78 16.87
C SER A 199 -15.88 -9.59 17.25
N TYR A 200 -14.98 -9.20 16.33
CA TYR A 200 -14.13 -8.02 16.46
C TYR A 200 -14.31 -7.12 15.24
N ASN A 201 -14.65 -5.86 15.47
CA ASN A 201 -14.60 -4.83 14.42
C ASN A 201 -13.15 -4.41 14.23
N VAL A 202 -12.54 -4.87 13.15
CA VAL A 202 -11.14 -4.59 12.81
C VAL A 202 -11.07 -3.38 11.89
N LEU A 203 -10.16 -2.46 12.19
CA LEU A 203 -9.80 -1.32 11.36
C LEU A 203 -8.32 -1.39 10.95
N ILE A 204 -8.06 -1.46 9.67
CA ILE A 204 -6.73 -1.23 9.09
C ILE A 204 -6.77 0.19 8.54
N VAL A 205 -6.26 1.12 9.34
CA VAL A 205 -6.42 2.55 9.05
C VAL A 205 -5.20 3.12 8.32
N ASN A 206 -5.44 3.91 7.30
CA ASN A 206 -4.46 4.83 6.77
C ASN A 206 -4.59 6.15 7.54
N MET A 207 -3.68 6.41 8.47
CA MET A 207 -3.62 7.65 9.25
C MET A 207 -2.34 8.43 8.99
N ASP A 208 -1.84 8.35 7.76
CA ASP A 208 -0.65 9.08 7.38
C ASP A 208 -0.90 10.59 7.37
N GLY A 209 0.06 11.34 7.92
CA GLY A 209 0.01 12.78 8.00
C GLY A 209 0.43 13.47 6.70
N ILE A 210 0.54 14.79 6.77
CA ILE A 210 1.07 15.60 5.68
C ILE A 210 2.58 15.37 5.60
N ASN A 211 3.07 14.93 4.45
CA ASN A 211 4.50 14.74 4.23
C ASN A 211 5.27 16.06 4.35
N ALA A 212 6.50 15.99 4.86
CA ALA A 212 7.36 17.16 4.98
C ALA A 212 7.51 17.89 3.64
N GLY A 213 7.27 19.20 3.64
CA GLY A 213 7.35 20.08 2.48
C GLY A 213 6.19 19.97 1.48
N VAL A 214 5.17 19.15 1.73
CA VAL A 214 3.91 19.19 0.99
C VAL A 214 3.12 20.41 1.47
N LYS A 215 2.64 21.22 0.53
CA LYS A 215 1.77 22.36 0.81
C LYS A 215 0.30 21.92 0.73
N LEU A 216 -0.51 22.44 1.63
CA LEU A 216 -1.96 22.27 1.57
C LEU A 216 -2.57 23.24 0.56
N LEU A 217 -2.12 24.51 0.56
CA LEU A 217 -2.66 25.53 -0.32
C LEU A 217 -1.85 25.62 -1.61
N GLY A 218 -2.53 25.28 -2.74
CA GLY A 218 -1.92 25.36 -4.08
C GLY A 218 -0.93 24.23 -4.36
N SER A 219 -1.18 23.04 -3.80
CA SER A 219 -0.40 21.83 -4.09
C SER A 219 -0.50 21.47 -5.57
N PRO A 220 0.60 21.47 -6.33
CA PRO A 220 0.56 21.04 -7.72
C PRO A 220 0.13 19.58 -7.83
N GLY A 221 -0.81 19.27 -8.74
CA GLY A 221 -1.29 17.92 -8.96
C GLY A 221 -2.26 17.37 -7.90
N TYR A 222 -2.51 18.11 -6.80
CA TYR A 222 -3.50 17.69 -5.79
C TYR A 222 -4.33 18.88 -5.25
N PRO A 223 -5.23 19.46 -6.06
CA PRO A 223 -5.97 20.67 -5.70
C PRO A 223 -6.97 20.49 -4.56
N THR A 224 -7.46 19.28 -4.32
CA THR A 224 -8.46 18.95 -3.28
C THR A 224 -7.84 18.49 -1.95
N ILE A 225 -6.53 18.61 -1.77
CA ILE A 225 -5.81 18.07 -0.60
C ILE A 225 -6.36 18.62 0.73
N VAL A 226 -6.78 19.89 0.78
CA VAL A 226 -7.34 20.52 2.00
C VAL A 226 -8.64 19.84 2.41
N GLU A 227 -9.58 19.76 1.48
CA GLU A 227 -10.90 19.16 1.73
C GLU A 227 -10.78 17.66 2.02
N ASP A 228 -9.91 16.98 1.30
CA ASP A 228 -9.68 15.54 1.43
C ASP A 228 -9.12 15.21 2.83
N PHE A 229 -8.11 15.94 3.33
CA PHE A 229 -7.64 15.77 4.70
C PHE A 229 -8.70 16.11 5.75
N ALA A 230 -9.43 17.21 5.56
CA ALA A 230 -10.48 17.61 6.50
C ALA A 230 -11.57 16.54 6.65
N ASN A 231 -12.04 16.00 5.52
CA ASN A 231 -13.06 14.95 5.50
C ASN A 231 -12.53 13.65 6.11
N THR A 232 -11.33 13.21 5.73
CA THR A 232 -10.71 12.00 6.28
C THR A 232 -10.56 12.05 7.79
N LEU A 233 -10.00 13.13 8.33
CA LEU A 233 -9.80 13.26 9.77
C LEU A 233 -11.13 13.32 10.53
N LYS A 234 -12.16 13.96 9.95
CA LYS A 234 -13.52 13.99 10.50
C LYS A 234 -14.11 12.58 10.54
N ASP A 235 -14.01 11.82 9.45
CA ASP A 235 -14.55 10.47 9.36
C ASP A 235 -13.83 9.51 10.32
N GLN A 236 -12.50 9.54 10.33
CA GLN A 236 -11.67 8.72 11.21
C GLN A 236 -11.94 8.98 12.70
N ALA A 237 -12.28 10.22 13.10
CA ALA A 237 -12.66 10.54 14.46
C ALA A 237 -13.96 9.85 14.91
N THR A 238 -14.78 9.36 13.98
CA THR A 238 -16.04 8.65 14.28
C THR A 238 -15.85 7.16 14.52
N TYR A 239 -14.73 6.56 14.08
CA TYR A 239 -14.52 5.10 14.15
C TYR A 239 -14.39 4.61 15.59
N LYS A 240 -14.92 3.42 15.83
CA LYS A 240 -14.89 2.74 17.14
C LYS A 240 -14.49 1.28 16.94
N PRO A 241 -13.26 1.01 16.49
CA PRO A 241 -12.79 -0.36 16.30
C PRO A 241 -12.57 -1.06 17.64
N ASP A 242 -12.76 -2.39 17.64
CA ASP A 242 -12.31 -3.26 18.73
C ASP A 242 -10.80 -3.54 18.61
N ILE A 243 -10.31 -3.57 17.37
CA ILE A 243 -8.90 -3.78 17.02
C ILE A 243 -8.53 -2.79 15.91
N TRP A 244 -7.39 -2.11 16.05
CA TRP A 244 -6.89 -1.22 15.02
C TRP A 244 -5.40 -1.35 14.80
N VAL A 245 -5.00 -1.24 13.55
CA VAL A 245 -3.61 -1.23 13.07
C VAL A 245 -3.48 -0.21 11.95
N SER A 246 -2.26 0.19 11.59
CA SER A 246 -2.01 1.24 10.62
C SER A 246 -0.85 0.92 9.68
N SER A 247 -0.61 1.80 8.72
CA SER A 247 0.39 1.64 7.66
C SER A 247 1.83 1.62 8.19
N HIS A 248 2.10 2.28 9.33
CA HIS A 248 3.39 2.24 10.03
C HIS A 248 3.24 1.76 11.46
N ALA A 249 4.20 0.97 11.94
CA ALA A 249 4.21 0.41 13.30
C ALA A 249 4.17 1.49 14.39
N GLY A 250 4.87 2.60 14.19
CA GLY A 250 4.86 3.74 15.11
C GLY A 250 3.50 4.44 15.23
N GLN A 251 2.65 4.35 14.22
CA GLN A 251 1.32 4.97 14.24
C GLN A 251 0.38 4.27 15.24
N PHE A 252 0.48 2.95 15.40
CA PHE A 252 -0.33 2.18 16.34
C PHE A 252 0.46 1.63 17.53
N ASN A 253 1.61 2.23 17.81
CA ASN A 253 2.46 1.93 18.96
C ASN A 253 2.89 0.45 19.04
N LEU A 254 3.10 -0.23 17.90
CA LEU A 254 3.40 -1.66 17.83
C LEU A 254 4.46 -2.10 18.85
N HIS A 255 5.61 -1.43 18.87
CA HIS A 255 6.76 -1.80 19.71
C HIS A 255 6.57 -1.54 21.21
N GLN A 256 5.51 -0.81 21.57
CA GLN A 256 5.12 -0.59 22.97
C GLN A 256 4.14 -1.67 23.45
N VAL A 257 3.29 -2.17 22.54
CA VAL A 257 2.23 -3.12 22.88
C VAL A 257 2.58 -4.58 22.57
N TYR A 258 3.58 -4.82 21.70
CA TYR A 258 3.98 -6.17 21.30
C TYR A 258 5.50 -6.28 21.11
N LYS A 259 6.05 -7.41 21.56
CA LYS A 259 7.45 -7.84 21.31
C LYS A 259 7.44 -9.24 20.70
N PRO A 260 8.36 -9.56 19.76
CA PRO A 260 8.49 -10.91 19.23
C PRO A 260 8.59 -11.97 20.35
N GLY A 261 7.73 -12.99 20.30
CA GLY A 261 7.64 -14.01 21.32
C GLY A 261 6.60 -13.76 22.42
N ASP A 262 5.98 -12.60 22.46
CA ASP A 262 4.83 -12.38 23.36
C ASP A 262 3.69 -13.35 23.04
N PRO A 263 2.97 -13.84 24.07
CA PRO A 263 1.81 -14.69 23.88
C PRO A 263 0.71 -13.95 23.12
N TYR A 264 -0.06 -14.71 22.33
CA TYR A 264 -1.20 -14.18 21.60
C TYR A 264 -2.19 -13.47 22.52
N ASN A 265 -2.46 -12.21 22.24
CA ASN A 265 -3.42 -11.38 22.98
C ASN A 265 -3.94 -10.23 22.11
N PRO A 266 -5.11 -10.38 21.47
CA PRO A 266 -5.66 -9.35 20.59
C PRO A 266 -6.00 -8.04 21.33
N ALA A 267 -6.27 -8.07 22.64
CA ALA A 267 -6.58 -6.86 23.39
C ALA A 267 -5.44 -5.80 23.36
N ARG A 268 -4.20 -6.21 23.02
CA ARG A 268 -3.06 -5.29 22.83
C ARG A 268 -3.31 -4.22 21.75
N PHE A 269 -4.15 -4.55 20.76
CA PHE A 269 -4.46 -3.71 19.60
C PHE A 269 -5.83 -3.03 19.72
N GLY A 270 -6.44 -3.04 20.92
CA GLY A 270 -7.79 -2.53 21.17
C GLY A 270 -7.86 -1.20 21.91
N ASP A 271 -6.74 -0.46 22.05
CA ASP A 271 -6.72 0.81 22.77
C ASP A 271 -7.38 1.93 21.94
N LEU A 272 -8.68 2.12 22.15
CA LEU A 272 -9.47 3.17 21.48
C LEU A 272 -9.04 4.58 21.94
N ALA A 273 -8.52 4.74 23.16
CA ALA A 273 -8.07 6.05 23.64
C ALA A 273 -6.77 6.45 22.90
N ALA A 274 -5.83 5.51 22.72
CA ALA A 274 -4.64 5.73 21.91
C ALA A 274 -5.00 6.04 20.45
N TYR A 275 -5.98 5.33 19.85
CA TYR A 275 -6.48 5.64 18.52
C TYR A 275 -6.96 7.09 18.40
N ARG A 276 -7.85 7.51 19.30
CA ARG A 276 -8.39 8.87 19.31
C ARG A 276 -7.32 9.93 19.50
N ALA A 277 -6.37 9.71 20.41
CA ALA A 277 -5.26 10.63 20.64
C ALA A 277 -4.40 10.81 19.38
N LYS A 278 -4.19 9.75 18.58
CA LYS A 278 -3.49 9.84 17.28
C LYS A 278 -4.26 10.69 16.27
N ILE A 279 -5.56 10.44 16.11
CA ILE A 279 -6.41 11.23 15.19
C ILE A 279 -6.46 12.71 15.61
N ASP A 280 -6.61 13.00 16.91
CA ASP A 280 -6.56 14.37 17.43
C ASP A 280 -5.22 15.05 17.14
N GLY A 281 -4.12 14.32 17.27
CA GLY A 281 -2.78 14.79 16.93
C GLY A 281 -2.65 15.17 15.45
N TYR A 282 -3.12 14.31 14.53
CA TYR A 282 -3.12 14.60 13.09
C TYR A 282 -4.03 15.78 12.74
N MET A 283 -5.21 15.86 13.35
CA MET A 283 -6.13 16.99 13.15
C MET A 283 -5.52 18.32 13.63
N LYS A 284 -4.82 18.31 14.75
CA LYS A 284 -4.10 19.49 15.27
C LYS A 284 -2.97 19.91 14.32
N ALA A 285 -2.18 18.95 13.83
CA ALA A 285 -1.09 19.23 12.87
C ALA A 285 -1.63 19.79 11.55
N TYR A 286 -2.70 19.19 11.00
CA TYR A 286 -3.37 19.68 9.80
C TYR A 286 -3.86 21.14 9.96
N ARG A 287 -4.60 21.44 11.04
CA ARG A 287 -5.13 22.79 11.30
C ARG A 287 -4.02 23.81 11.46
N LYS A 288 -2.94 23.44 12.15
CA LYS A 288 -1.77 24.30 12.34
C LYS A 288 -1.13 24.66 11.01
N GLN A 289 -0.81 23.67 10.16
CA GLN A 289 -0.18 23.92 8.87
C GLN A 289 -1.09 24.75 7.95
N LEU A 290 -2.40 24.44 7.93
CA LEU A 290 -3.36 25.20 7.12
C LEU A 290 -3.41 26.68 7.53
N ALA A 291 -3.43 26.98 8.82
CA ALA A 291 -3.40 28.36 9.33
C ALA A 291 -2.09 29.08 8.96
N GLU A 292 -0.93 28.43 9.15
CA GLU A 292 0.36 28.98 8.80
C GLU A 292 0.47 29.30 7.30
N GLU A 293 -0.05 28.43 6.43
CA GLU A 293 -0.07 28.65 4.98
C GLU A 293 -1.07 29.75 4.55
N GLN A 294 -2.18 29.91 5.28
CA GLN A 294 -3.14 31.01 5.06
C GLN A 294 -2.53 32.36 5.41
N GLU A 295 -1.86 32.46 6.57
CA GLU A 295 -1.17 33.68 7.01
C GLU A 295 -0.06 34.08 6.02
N ALA A 296 0.73 33.11 5.55
CA ALA A 296 1.80 33.35 4.59
C ALA A 296 1.32 33.82 3.20
N LYS A 297 0.03 33.62 2.85
CA LYS A 297 -0.56 34.16 1.62
C LYS A 297 -1.02 35.60 1.72
N ILE A 298 -1.19 36.13 2.92
CA ILE A 298 -1.69 37.47 3.18
C ILE A 298 -0.52 38.50 3.16
N HIS A 299 0.69 38.02 3.38
CA HIS A 299 1.93 38.80 3.34
C HIS A 299 2.74 38.49 2.08
#